data_9c37d4563c6618c911c9430e3845cc4d
#
_entry.id   9c37d4563c6618c911c9430e3845cc4d
#
_cell.length_a   1.000
_cell.length_b   1.000
_cell.length_c   1.000
_cell.angle_alpha   90.00
_cell.angle_beta   90.00
_cell.angle_gamma   90.00
#
_symmetry.space_group_name_H-M   'P 1'
#
loop_
_entity.id
_entity.type
_entity.pdbx_description
1 polymer ?
#
loop_
_entity_poly.entity_id
_entity_poly.type
_entity_poly.pdbx_seq_one_letter_code
_entity_poly.pdbx_strand_id
1 'polypeptide(L)'
;IDALDQSDQAIEKSAARALRRQLDEVTVPGMDKHRIKKWVMGANIQKAEDTTPTKSTIGGLIIDLNALMTDALVPLENRTLYITTEMYKLLKQNPDYLGVDALGAKALAKGVVGEFDGCRVKPIPTSYMPAGVYFFIKHKGCTVDPVKLQNYDILPKVQGYSGPVVQGVTYYDAFVLGAKGDGVAVCGKSSAVLAA
;
A
#
# COMPACT_ATOMS: atom_id res chain seq x y z
N ILE A 1 27.81 -12.66 -2.98
CA ILE A 1 27.77 -14.03 -2.44
C ILE A 1 29.13 -14.64 -2.68
N ASP A 2 29.81 -15.08 -1.61
CA ASP A 2 31.13 -15.69 -1.73
C ASP A 2 31.05 -17.05 -2.43
N ALA A 3 32.05 -17.38 -3.26
CA ALA A 3 32.13 -18.64 -3.99
C ALA A 3 32.25 -19.86 -3.04
N LEU A 4 32.92 -19.71 -1.90
CA LEU A 4 33.03 -20.75 -0.87
C LEU A 4 31.67 -21.00 -0.20
N ASP A 5 30.97 -19.94 0.19
CA ASP A 5 29.61 -20.01 0.75
C ASP A 5 28.60 -20.64 -0.23
N GLN A 6 28.82 -20.43 -1.54
CA GLN A 6 27.98 -21.02 -2.58
C GLN A 6 28.22 -22.52 -2.75
N SER A 7 29.47 -22.99 -2.56
CA SER A 7 29.79 -24.41 -2.63
C SER A 7 29.26 -25.20 -1.42
N ASP A 8 29.29 -24.62 -0.25
CA ASP A 8 28.88 -25.25 1.00
C ASP A 8 27.37 -25.36 1.17
N GLN A 9 26.60 -24.43 0.57
CA GLN A 9 25.15 -24.39 0.65
C GLN A 9 24.46 -24.63 -0.71
N ALA A 10 25.09 -25.36 -1.54
CA ALA A 10 24.87 -25.89 -2.88
C ALA A 10 23.67 -25.42 -3.73
N ILE A 11 22.54 -24.97 -3.20
CA ILE A 11 21.36 -24.63 -4.02
C ILE A 11 20.59 -23.40 -3.49
N GLU A 12 20.66 -23.10 -2.20
CA GLU A 12 19.83 -22.05 -1.61
C GLU A 12 20.35 -20.64 -1.83
N LYS A 13 21.64 -20.45 -1.99
CA LYS A 13 22.29 -19.14 -2.17
C LYS A 13 22.67 -18.79 -3.62
N SER A 14 21.93 -19.24 -4.61
CA SER A 14 22.18 -18.79 -5.97
C SER A 14 21.92 -17.27 -6.10
N ALA A 15 22.74 -16.56 -6.89
CA ALA A 15 22.59 -15.11 -7.11
C ALA A 15 21.17 -14.72 -7.56
N ALA A 16 20.53 -15.56 -8.38
CA ALA A 16 19.16 -15.34 -8.83
C ALA A 16 18.12 -15.42 -7.68
N ARG A 17 18.30 -16.35 -6.73
CA ARG A 17 17.43 -16.44 -5.56
C ARG A 17 17.64 -15.28 -4.60
N ALA A 18 18.89 -14.88 -4.39
CA ALA A 18 19.23 -13.71 -3.57
C ALA A 18 18.61 -12.45 -4.16
N LEU A 19 18.69 -12.26 -5.48
CA LEU A 19 18.02 -11.15 -6.16
C LEU A 19 16.50 -11.18 -5.97
N ARG A 20 15.87 -12.35 -6.16
CA ARG A 20 14.42 -12.48 -5.97
C ARG A 20 14.00 -12.13 -4.54
N ARG A 21 14.72 -12.64 -3.54
CA ARG A 21 14.46 -12.29 -2.14
C ARG A 21 14.63 -10.80 -1.88
N GLN A 22 15.68 -10.18 -2.40
CA GLN A 22 15.91 -8.74 -2.29
C GLN A 22 14.75 -7.94 -2.90
N LEU A 23 14.24 -8.38 -4.06
CA LEU A 23 13.09 -7.74 -4.70
C LEU A 23 11.82 -7.89 -3.85
N ASP A 24 11.48 -9.11 -3.44
CA ASP A 24 10.22 -9.42 -2.77
C ASP A 24 10.20 -8.91 -1.32
N GLU A 25 11.33 -8.99 -0.61
CA GLU A 25 11.39 -8.68 0.83
C GLU A 25 11.78 -7.22 1.12
N VAL A 26 12.48 -6.53 0.21
CA VAL A 26 13.01 -5.19 0.46
C VAL A 26 12.51 -4.18 -0.56
N THR A 27 12.71 -4.44 -1.85
CA THR A 27 12.46 -3.44 -2.89
C THR A 27 10.97 -3.16 -3.08
N VAL A 28 10.17 -4.20 -3.27
CA VAL A 28 8.71 -4.06 -3.45
C VAL A 28 8.04 -3.46 -2.23
N PRO A 29 8.29 -3.94 -0.98
CA PRO A 29 7.76 -3.30 0.22
C PRO A 29 8.19 -1.84 0.39
N GLY A 30 9.44 -1.51 0.03
CA GLY A 30 9.94 -0.14 0.04
C GLY A 30 9.21 0.77 -0.93
N MET A 31 8.97 0.29 -2.16
CA MET A 31 8.18 1.01 -3.17
C MET A 31 6.74 1.23 -2.72
N ASP A 32 6.10 0.22 -2.18
CA ASP A 32 4.71 0.31 -1.72
C ASP A 32 4.55 1.28 -0.55
N LYS A 33 5.48 1.27 0.40
CA LYS A 33 5.52 2.24 1.49
C LYS A 33 5.69 3.67 0.98
N HIS A 34 6.56 3.89 0.00
CA HIS A 34 6.76 5.20 -0.63
C HIS A 34 5.49 5.67 -1.34
N ARG A 35 4.85 4.81 -2.14
CA ARG A 35 3.60 5.11 -2.83
C ARG A 35 2.48 5.52 -1.88
N ILE A 36 2.25 4.73 -0.84
CA ILE A 36 1.22 5.01 0.17
C ILE A 36 1.48 6.37 0.83
N LYS A 37 2.73 6.64 1.22
CA LYS A 37 3.11 7.94 1.78
C LYS A 37 2.78 9.10 0.85
N LYS A 38 3.15 8.99 -0.43
CA LYS A 38 2.88 10.03 -1.45
C LYS A 38 1.38 10.22 -1.71
N TRP A 39 0.59 9.14 -1.74
CA TRP A 39 -0.85 9.23 -1.91
C TRP A 39 -1.52 9.94 -0.74
N VAL A 40 -1.14 9.59 0.49
CA VAL A 40 -1.67 10.23 1.69
C VAL A 40 -1.29 11.71 1.76
N MET A 41 -0.04 12.06 1.44
CA MET A 41 0.41 13.46 1.44
C MET A 41 -0.22 14.31 0.33
N GLY A 42 -0.61 13.70 -0.79
CA GLY A 42 -1.26 14.39 -1.90
C GLY A 42 -2.79 14.40 -1.83
N ALA A 43 -3.39 13.99 -0.71
CA ALA A 43 -4.84 13.95 -0.54
C ALA A 43 -5.41 15.35 -0.28
N ASN A 44 -6.40 15.77 -1.08
CA ASN A 44 -7.12 17.03 -0.83
C ASN A 44 -8.20 16.89 0.24
N ILE A 45 -8.86 15.71 0.30
CA ILE A 45 -9.91 15.47 1.29
C ILE A 45 -9.27 14.86 2.54
N GLN A 46 -9.37 15.58 3.64
CA GLN A 46 -8.75 15.20 4.90
C GLN A 46 -9.78 15.30 6.03
N LYS A 47 -9.97 14.20 6.77
CA LYS A 47 -10.82 14.15 7.96
C LYS A 47 -9.96 13.89 9.20
N ALA A 48 -9.91 14.87 10.06
CA ALA A 48 -9.21 14.75 11.33
C ALA A 48 -10.09 14.02 12.37
N GLU A 49 -9.52 13.00 13.01
CA GLU A 49 -10.15 12.26 14.10
C GLU A 49 -9.10 11.94 15.16
N ASP A 50 -9.11 12.69 16.26
CA ASP A 50 -8.11 12.54 17.33
C ASP A 50 -8.41 11.36 18.26
N THR A 51 -9.68 10.95 18.31
CA THR A 51 -10.09 9.77 19.07
C THR A 51 -9.81 8.52 18.26
N THR A 52 -9.12 7.55 18.85
CA THR A 52 -8.88 6.27 18.18
C THR A 52 -10.20 5.60 17.82
N PRO A 53 -10.45 5.23 16.55
CA PRO A 53 -11.70 4.61 16.14
C PRO A 53 -11.97 3.32 16.92
N THR A 54 -13.23 3.09 17.24
CA THR A 54 -13.73 1.87 17.89
C THR A 54 -14.54 1.05 16.90
N LYS A 55 -14.93 -0.17 17.29
CA LYS A 55 -15.78 -1.03 16.45
C LYS A 55 -17.12 -0.38 16.06
N SER A 56 -17.66 0.50 16.90
CA SER A 56 -18.93 1.18 16.64
C SER A 56 -18.76 2.45 15.80
N THR A 57 -17.60 3.11 15.85
CA THR A 57 -17.39 4.40 15.16
C THR A 57 -16.72 4.25 13.80
N ILE A 58 -15.93 3.17 13.59
CA ILE A 58 -15.14 3.00 12.38
C ILE A 58 -15.99 2.97 11.10
N GLY A 59 -17.14 2.31 11.15
CA GLY A 59 -18.08 2.26 10.01
C GLY A 59 -18.58 3.64 9.63
N GLY A 60 -19.05 4.42 10.61
CA GLY A 60 -19.50 5.80 10.38
C GLY A 60 -18.42 6.70 9.80
N LEU A 61 -17.17 6.61 10.31
CA LEU A 61 -16.05 7.38 9.79
C LEU A 61 -15.73 7.06 8.32
N ILE A 62 -15.85 5.79 7.91
CA ILE A 62 -15.62 5.39 6.51
C ILE A 62 -16.74 5.92 5.62
N ILE A 63 -18.01 5.79 6.05
CA ILE A 63 -19.17 6.30 5.32
C ILE A 63 -19.07 7.82 5.14
N ASP A 64 -18.75 8.56 6.20
CA ASP A 64 -18.58 10.01 6.14
C ASP A 64 -17.46 10.42 5.16
N LEU A 65 -16.32 9.70 5.19
CA LEU A 65 -15.21 9.98 4.27
C LEU A 65 -15.60 9.69 2.82
N ASN A 66 -16.37 8.62 2.59
CA ASN A 66 -16.88 8.24 1.27
C ASN A 66 -17.93 9.25 0.76
N ALA A 67 -18.75 9.79 1.66
CA ALA A 67 -19.70 10.86 1.34
C ALA A 67 -18.99 12.15 0.89
N LEU A 68 -17.93 12.57 1.60
CA LEU A 68 -17.12 13.73 1.19
C LEU A 68 -16.55 13.58 -0.22
N MET A 69 -16.09 12.37 -0.60
CA MET A 69 -15.64 12.10 -1.97
C MET A 69 -16.78 12.18 -2.99
N THR A 70 -17.99 11.80 -2.59
CA THR A 70 -19.18 11.86 -3.46
C THR A 70 -19.59 13.30 -3.68
N ASP A 71 -19.58 14.14 -2.64
CA ASP A 71 -19.85 15.57 -2.72
C ASP A 71 -18.81 16.30 -3.60
N ALA A 72 -17.57 15.82 -3.61
CA ALA A 72 -16.51 16.29 -4.51
C ALA A 72 -16.60 15.70 -5.94
N LEU A 73 -17.73 15.08 -6.31
CA LEU A 73 -18.03 14.52 -7.64
C LEU A 73 -17.04 13.42 -8.09
N VAL A 74 -16.39 12.73 -7.15
CA VAL A 74 -15.56 11.57 -7.49
C VAL A 74 -16.46 10.38 -7.84
N PRO A 75 -16.21 9.64 -8.94
CA PRO A 75 -17.01 8.48 -9.30
C PRO A 75 -17.05 7.42 -8.19
N LEU A 76 -18.20 6.80 -7.97
CA LEU A 76 -18.38 5.74 -6.98
C LEU A 76 -17.63 4.45 -7.36
N GLU A 77 -17.49 4.20 -8.66
CA GLU A 77 -16.80 3.01 -9.14
C GLU A 77 -15.30 3.07 -8.86
N ASN A 78 -14.70 1.90 -8.68
CA ASN A 78 -13.25 1.75 -8.49
C ASN A 78 -12.64 2.50 -7.30
N ARG A 79 -13.43 2.77 -6.28
CA ARG A 79 -12.93 3.21 -4.97
C ARG A 79 -12.35 2.03 -4.19
N THR A 80 -11.22 2.24 -3.55
CA THR A 80 -10.55 1.24 -2.72
C THR A 80 -10.23 1.85 -1.36
N LEU A 81 -10.69 1.20 -0.30
CA LEU A 81 -10.37 1.53 1.08
C LEU A 81 -9.09 0.79 1.47
N TYR A 82 -8.05 1.54 1.80
CA TYR A 82 -6.81 1.05 2.38
C TYR A 82 -6.86 1.27 3.88
N ILE A 83 -6.78 0.19 4.63
CA ILE A 83 -6.98 0.22 6.08
C ILE A 83 -5.85 -0.51 6.80
N THR A 84 -5.40 0.01 7.95
CA THR A 84 -4.39 -0.68 8.76
C THR A 84 -4.95 -1.98 9.33
N THR A 85 -4.06 -2.95 9.59
CA THR A 85 -4.46 -4.24 10.18
C THR A 85 -5.21 -4.11 11.51
N GLU A 86 -4.89 -3.10 12.30
CA GLU A 86 -5.57 -2.82 13.58
C GLU A 86 -7.01 -2.34 13.34
N MET A 87 -7.19 -1.37 12.46
CA MET A 87 -8.52 -0.84 12.12
C MET A 87 -9.34 -1.89 11.37
N TYR A 88 -8.71 -2.74 10.58
CA TYR A 88 -9.39 -3.84 9.89
C TYR A 88 -10.01 -4.86 10.86
N LYS A 89 -9.35 -5.15 12.00
CA LYS A 89 -9.95 -6.00 13.07
C LYS A 89 -11.24 -5.39 13.60
N LEU A 90 -11.28 -4.07 13.79
CA LEU A 90 -12.46 -3.36 14.26
C LEU A 90 -13.57 -3.37 13.21
N LEU A 91 -13.22 -3.18 11.95
CA LEU A 91 -14.16 -3.21 10.83
C LEU A 91 -14.81 -4.59 10.68
N LYS A 92 -14.07 -5.69 10.86
CA LYS A 92 -14.63 -7.06 10.84
C LYS A 92 -15.69 -7.31 11.93
N GLN A 93 -15.65 -6.56 13.01
CA GLN A 93 -16.63 -6.66 14.08
C GLN A 93 -17.87 -5.79 13.85
N ASN A 94 -17.88 -5.02 12.77
CA ASN A 94 -19.03 -4.20 12.37
C ASN A 94 -20.01 -5.09 11.59
N PRO A 95 -21.32 -5.10 11.96
CA PRO A 95 -22.33 -5.94 11.31
C PRO A 95 -22.59 -5.56 9.83
N ASP A 96 -22.29 -4.32 9.45
CA ASP A 96 -22.50 -3.81 8.09
C ASP A 96 -21.35 -4.18 7.13
N TYR A 97 -20.31 -4.86 7.63
CA TYR A 97 -19.17 -5.28 6.80
C TYR A 97 -19.48 -6.56 6.02
N LEU A 98 -19.49 -6.45 4.69
CA LEU A 98 -19.63 -7.59 3.80
C LEU A 98 -18.28 -8.28 3.59
N GLY A 99 -18.15 -9.48 4.15
CA GLY A 99 -16.94 -10.30 4.04
C GLY A 99 -16.72 -10.86 2.62
N VAL A 100 -15.62 -11.57 2.48
CA VAL A 100 -15.13 -12.14 1.22
C VAL A 100 -16.11 -13.08 0.54
N ASP A 101 -16.99 -13.76 1.29
CA ASP A 101 -17.93 -14.72 0.75
C ASP A 101 -18.90 -14.09 -0.27
N ALA A 102 -19.14 -12.78 -0.16
CA ALA A 102 -19.97 -12.03 -1.10
C ALA A 102 -19.24 -11.62 -2.40
N LEU A 103 -17.91 -11.62 -2.43
CA LEU A 103 -17.11 -11.07 -3.53
C LEU A 103 -16.50 -12.11 -4.50
N GLY A 104 -16.46 -13.38 -4.12
CA GLY A 104 -15.93 -14.46 -4.91
C GLY A 104 -14.38 -14.51 -5.06
N ALA A 105 -13.88 -15.61 -5.61
CA ALA A 105 -12.45 -15.97 -5.64
C ALA A 105 -11.52 -14.97 -6.38
N LYS A 106 -12.04 -14.21 -7.37
CA LYS A 106 -11.24 -13.23 -8.13
C LYS A 106 -10.82 -12.01 -7.30
N ALA A 107 -11.60 -11.66 -6.31
CA ALA A 107 -11.27 -10.54 -5.42
C ALA A 107 -10.17 -10.90 -4.43
N LEU A 108 -10.17 -12.12 -3.92
CA LEU A 108 -9.13 -12.68 -3.06
C LEU A 108 -7.73 -12.63 -3.68
N ALA A 109 -7.62 -13.00 -4.96
CA ALA A 109 -6.35 -12.99 -5.69
C ALA A 109 -5.70 -11.60 -5.80
N LYS A 110 -6.49 -10.53 -5.64
CA LYS A 110 -6.03 -9.13 -5.67
C LYS A 110 -5.79 -8.52 -4.27
N GLY A 111 -5.85 -9.33 -3.22
CA GLY A 111 -5.71 -8.86 -1.83
C GLY A 111 -6.89 -8.05 -1.32
N VAL A 112 -8.05 -8.10 -1.99
CA VAL A 112 -9.29 -7.52 -1.51
C VAL A 112 -9.96 -8.53 -0.57
N VAL A 113 -10.25 -8.12 0.65
CA VAL A 113 -10.77 -9.00 1.70
C VAL A 113 -12.25 -8.77 2.04
N GLY A 114 -12.88 -7.85 1.33
CA GLY A 114 -14.30 -7.55 1.51
C GLY A 114 -14.69 -6.28 0.77
N GLU A 115 -15.94 -5.90 0.94
CA GLU A 115 -16.50 -4.64 0.45
C GLU A 115 -17.23 -3.94 1.59
N PHE A 116 -17.08 -2.62 1.68
CA PHE A 116 -17.77 -1.79 2.65
C PHE A 116 -18.16 -0.48 1.98
N ASP A 117 -19.43 -0.14 2.02
CA ASP A 117 -19.99 1.09 1.43
C ASP A 117 -19.56 1.31 -0.03
N GLY A 118 -19.63 0.25 -0.87
CA GLY A 118 -19.22 0.28 -2.28
C GLY A 118 -17.69 0.38 -2.51
N CYS A 119 -16.89 0.43 -1.45
CA CYS A 119 -15.43 0.46 -1.53
C CYS A 119 -14.83 -0.93 -1.32
N ARG A 120 -13.90 -1.32 -2.19
CA ARG A 120 -13.12 -2.55 -1.99
C ARG A 120 -12.14 -2.38 -0.85
N VAL A 121 -12.18 -3.27 0.14
CA VAL A 121 -11.32 -3.20 1.33
C VAL A 121 -10.00 -3.92 1.07
N LYS A 122 -8.88 -3.20 1.28
CA LYS A 122 -7.51 -3.72 1.25
C LYS A 122 -6.80 -3.44 2.58
N PRO A 123 -6.59 -4.46 3.42
CA PRO A 123 -5.75 -4.29 4.60
C PRO A 123 -4.29 -4.14 4.18
N ILE A 124 -3.60 -3.22 4.84
CA ILE A 124 -2.17 -2.98 4.67
C ILE A 124 -1.45 -3.05 6.02
N PRO A 125 -0.17 -3.43 6.04
CA PRO A 125 0.62 -3.40 7.25
C PRO A 125 0.65 -1.99 7.86
N THR A 126 0.54 -1.89 9.18
CA THR A 126 0.59 -0.61 9.89
C THR A 126 1.89 0.16 9.60
N SER A 127 3.00 -0.56 9.35
CA SER A 127 4.29 0.04 9.01
C SER A 127 4.34 0.74 7.65
N TYR A 128 3.36 0.51 6.77
CA TYR A 128 3.27 1.18 5.46
C TYR A 128 2.51 2.49 5.54
N MET A 129 1.64 2.62 6.54
CA MET A 129 0.85 3.83 6.75
C MET A 129 1.69 4.90 7.44
N PRO A 130 1.59 6.18 7.04
CA PRO A 130 2.15 7.29 7.81
C PRO A 130 1.63 7.32 9.25
N ALA A 131 2.45 7.78 10.19
CA ALA A 131 2.09 7.81 11.59
C ALA A 131 0.82 8.66 11.82
N GLY A 132 -0.12 8.13 12.57
CA GLY A 132 -1.36 8.82 12.90
C GLY A 132 -2.48 8.69 11.87
N VAL A 133 -2.25 8.09 10.71
CA VAL A 133 -3.28 7.81 9.71
C VAL A 133 -3.91 6.45 9.99
N TYR A 134 -5.23 6.39 10.05
CA TYR A 134 -6.00 5.17 10.32
C TYR A 134 -6.35 4.41 9.06
N PHE A 135 -6.88 5.10 8.06
CA PHE A 135 -7.25 4.56 6.76
C PHE A 135 -7.38 5.69 5.72
N PHE A 136 -7.41 5.33 4.46
CA PHE A 136 -7.70 6.25 3.37
C PHE A 136 -8.48 5.55 2.26
N ILE A 137 -9.29 6.31 1.54
CA ILE A 137 -10.01 5.86 0.35
C ILE A 137 -9.35 6.47 -0.87
N LYS A 138 -9.16 5.66 -1.90
CA LYS A 138 -8.53 6.09 -3.15
C LYS A 138 -9.35 5.62 -4.35
N HIS A 139 -9.63 6.55 -5.28
CA HIS A 139 -10.14 6.23 -6.59
C HIS A 139 -8.98 5.84 -7.53
N LYS A 140 -9.19 4.83 -8.37
CA LYS A 140 -8.13 4.27 -9.25
C LYS A 140 -7.50 5.31 -10.18
N GLY A 141 -8.27 6.25 -10.70
CA GLY A 141 -7.84 7.22 -11.72
C GLY A 141 -7.17 8.49 -11.20
N CYS A 142 -6.91 8.61 -9.87
CA CYS A 142 -6.36 9.85 -9.30
C CYS A 142 -4.85 9.81 -9.09
N THR A 143 -4.20 8.66 -9.22
CA THR A 143 -2.77 8.50 -8.97
C THR A 143 -2.05 7.87 -10.15
N VAL A 144 -0.78 8.24 -10.31
CA VAL A 144 0.16 7.67 -11.27
C VAL A 144 1.40 7.22 -10.52
N ASP A 145 1.78 5.98 -10.71
CA ASP A 145 2.91 5.34 -10.01
C ASP A 145 3.96 4.89 -11.05
N PRO A 146 4.73 5.82 -11.64
CA PRO A 146 5.70 5.47 -12.67
C PRO A 146 6.88 4.68 -12.10
N VAL A 147 7.28 3.65 -12.82
CA VAL A 147 8.57 2.98 -12.67
C VAL A 147 9.35 3.23 -13.96
N LYS A 148 10.37 4.06 -13.89
CA LYS A 148 11.11 4.49 -15.08
C LYS A 148 12.23 3.54 -15.44
N LEU A 149 12.96 3.06 -14.46
CA LEU A 149 14.11 2.19 -14.65
C LEU A 149 14.06 1.08 -13.62
N GLN A 150 14.20 -0.14 -14.11
CA GLN A 150 14.39 -1.32 -13.30
C GLN A 150 15.38 -2.21 -14.02
N ASN A 151 16.64 -2.13 -13.64
CA ASN A 151 17.71 -2.92 -14.21
C ASN A 151 18.44 -3.68 -13.11
N TYR A 152 18.61 -4.98 -13.32
CA TYR A 152 19.31 -5.87 -12.41
C TYR A 152 20.26 -6.75 -13.20
N ASP A 153 21.55 -6.70 -12.83
CA ASP A 153 22.60 -7.47 -13.46
C ASP A 153 23.25 -8.42 -12.45
N ILE A 154 23.52 -9.63 -12.90
CA ILE A 154 24.30 -10.59 -12.15
C ILE A 154 25.67 -10.69 -12.80
N LEU A 155 26.68 -10.10 -12.18
CA LEU A 155 28.06 -10.13 -12.64
C LEU A 155 28.75 -11.37 -12.08
N PRO A 156 29.18 -12.32 -12.93
CA PRO A 156 29.77 -13.58 -12.47
C PRO A 156 31.13 -13.39 -11.81
N LYS A 157 31.83 -12.30 -12.14
CA LYS A 157 33.15 -11.99 -11.60
C LYS A 157 33.34 -10.49 -11.49
N VAL A 158 33.69 -10.00 -10.32
CA VAL A 158 34.02 -8.60 -10.07
C VAL A 158 35.38 -8.54 -9.36
N GLN A 159 36.22 -7.60 -9.74
CA GLN A 159 37.52 -7.43 -9.13
C GLN A 159 37.39 -7.12 -7.63
N GLY A 160 38.11 -7.88 -6.79
CA GLY A 160 38.06 -7.71 -5.34
C GLY A 160 37.00 -8.55 -4.61
N TYR A 161 36.17 -9.31 -5.34
CA TYR A 161 35.18 -10.21 -4.75
C TYR A 161 35.32 -11.63 -5.29
N SER A 162 35.17 -12.61 -4.38
CA SER A 162 35.18 -14.04 -4.71
C SER A 162 33.74 -14.52 -4.89
N GLY A 163 33.21 -14.46 -6.12
CA GLY A 163 31.89 -14.94 -6.44
C GLY A 163 31.01 -13.95 -7.20
N PRO A 164 29.77 -14.31 -7.57
CA PRO A 164 28.87 -13.45 -8.31
C PRO A 164 28.37 -12.26 -7.47
N VAL A 165 28.37 -11.10 -8.07
CA VAL A 165 27.83 -9.87 -7.49
C VAL A 165 26.52 -9.51 -8.18
N VAL A 166 25.49 -9.24 -7.39
CA VAL A 166 24.20 -8.75 -7.87
C VAL A 166 24.15 -7.24 -7.67
N GLN A 167 23.95 -6.51 -8.74
CA GLN A 167 23.71 -5.07 -8.69
C GLN A 167 22.39 -4.73 -9.35
N GLY A 168 21.73 -3.67 -8.87
CA GLY A 168 20.48 -3.24 -9.46
C GLY A 168 20.13 -1.82 -9.12
N VAL A 169 19.42 -1.17 -10.03
CA VAL A 169 18.86 0.16 -9.87
C VAL A 169 17.38 0.12 -10.17
N THR A 170 16.59 0.67 -9.27
CA THR A 170 15.15 0.89 -9.47
C THR A 170 14.87 2.38 -9.30
N TYR A 171 14.34 3.00 -10.33
CA TYR A 171 13.92 4.40 -10.30
C TYR A 171 12.40 4.49 -10.40
N TYR A 172 11.76 4.93 -9.34
CA TYR A 172 10.31 4.99 -9.19
C TYR A 172 9.87 6.23 -8.42
N ASP A 173 8.64 6.64 -8.63
CA ASP A 173 7.96 7.66 -7.81
C ASP A 173 6.45 7.38 -7.79
N ALA A 174 5.70 8.21 -7.08
CA ALA A 174 4.25 8.19 -7.02
C ALA A 174 3.70 9.62 -6.94
N PHE A 175 2.67 9.88 -7.72
CA PHE A 175 2.06 11.20 -7.79
C PHE A 175 0.55 11.10 -7.64
N VAL A 176 -0.04 12.04 -6.91
CA VAL A 176 -1.47 12.33 -6.99
C VAL A 176 -1.64 13.44 -8.03
N LEU A 177 -2.53 13.22 -8.98
CA LEU A 177 -2.80 14.21 -10.02
C LEU A 177 -3.50 15.42 -9.38
N GLY A 178 -2.92 16.62 -9.48
CA GLY A 178 -3.42 17.82 -8.82
C GLY A 178 -4.89 18.13 -9.13
N ALA A 179 -5.30 17.97 -10.41
CA ALA A 179 -6.70 18.13 -10.82
C ALA A 179 -7.65 17.03 -10.30
N LYS A 180 -7.14 15.97 -9.71
CA LYS A 180 -7.90 14.81 -9.18
C LYS A 180 -7.52 14.48 -7.74
N GLY A 181 -6.96 15.43 -7.01
CA GLY A 181 -6.56 15.28 -5.62
C GLY A 181 -7.71 14.86 -4.69
N ASP A 182 -8.94 15.28 -5.05
CA ASP A 182 -10.16 14.87 -4.34
C ASP A 182 -10.47 13.38 -4.47
N GLY A 183 -9.83 12.68 -5.41
CA GLY A 183 -9.88 11.23 -5.55
C GLY A 183 -9.10 10.46 -4.48
N VAL A 184 -8.43 11.15 -3.55
CA VAL A 184 -7.81 10.56 -2.36
C VAL A 184 -8.38 11.27 -1.13
N ALA A 185 -8.97 10.49 -0.23
CA ALA A 185 -9.51 10.97 1.03
C ALA A 185 -8.86 10.22 2.19
N VAL A 186 -8.38 10.95 3.19
CA VAL A 186 -7.59 10.41 4.30
C VAL A 186 -8.29 10.69 5.64
N CYS A 187 -8.30 9.69 6.52
CA CYS A 187 -8.74 9.84 7.91
C CYS A 187 -7.59 9.51 8.86
N GLY A 188 -7.32 10.40 9.79
CA GLY A 188 -6.26 10.24 10.77
C GLY A 188 -6.29 11.30 11.85
N LYS A 189 -5.30 11.28 12.74
CA LYS A 189 -5.14 12.31 13.77
C LYS A 189 -4.89 13.68 13.15
N SER A 190 -5.36 14.74 13.78
CA SER A 190 -5.14 16.13 13.33
C SER A 190 -3.67 16.42 13.05
N SER A 191 -2.77 15.95 13.90
CA SER A 191 -1.32 16.12 13.74
C SER A 191 -0.73 15.41 12.52
N ALA A 192 -1.40 14.41 11.98
CA ALA A 192 -0.93 13.63 10.83
C ALA A 192 -1.56 14.09 9.51
N VAL A 193 -2.79 14.58 9.56
CA VAL A 193 -3.63 14.93 8.41
C VAL A 193 -3.43 16.39 8.03
N LEU A 194 -3.34 17.31 8.99
CA LEU A 194 -3.15 18.74 8.71
C LEU A 194 -1.69 19.16 8.49
N ALA A 195 -0.73 18.23 8.66
CA ALA A 195 0.70 18.49 8.47
C ALA A 195 1.23 18.02 7.09
N ALA A 196 0.35 17.60 6.19
CA ALA A 196 0.70 17.08 4.86
C ALA A 196 0.65 18.16 3.79
#